data_bdbc32558b95b10a2cfba2429048e6af
#
_entry.id   bdbc32558b95b10a2cfba2429048e6af
#
_cell.length_a   1.000
_cell.length_b   1.000
_cell.length_c   1.000
_cell.angle_alpha   90.00
_cell.angle_beta   90.00
_cell.angle_gamma   90.00
#
_symmetry.space_group_name_H-M   'P 1'
#
loop_
_entity.id
_entity.type
_entity.pdbx_description
1 polymer ?
#
loop_
_entity_poly.entity_id
_entity_poly.type
_entity_poly.pdbx_seq_one_letter_code
_entity_poly.pdbx_strand_id
1 'polypeptide(L)' 'MEETKVTRDTKEEILITALHRFARDGYEAVSVSQIAGDLGITKGALYRHYKNKRDIFDHIVARMEQG' A
#
# COMPACT_ATOMS: atom_id res chain seq x y z
N MET A 1 20.81 7.90 16.54
CA MET A 1 20.37 7.83 16.08
C MET A 1 19.83 8.07 15.46
N GLU A 2 19.81 8.17 14.97
CA GLU A 2 19.21 8.30 14.32
C GLU A 2 18.49 8.43 13.76
N GLU A 3 18.40 8.56 13.48
CA GLU A 3 17.63 8.67 12.91
C GLU A 3 16.96 8.58 12.37
N THR A 4 16.89 8.50 12.25
CA THR A 4 16.17 8.27 11.74
C THR A 4 15.43 9.00 11.21
N LYS A 5 15.28 9.19 10.44
CA LYS A 5 14.52 9.85 9.93
C LYS A 5 13.42 9.56 9.59
N VAL A 6 12.83 9.96 9.84
CA VAL A 6 11.64 9.49 9.67
C VAL A 6 10.94 10.15 8.62
N THR A 7 11.20 9.86 7.46
CA THR A 7 10.47 10.35 6.36
C THR A 7 9.32 9.44 6.16
N ARG A 8 8.13 9.96 6.16
CA ARG A 8 6.99 9.17 5.84
C ARG A 8 7.10 8.81 4.38
N ASP A 9 7.14 7.56 4.11
CA ASP A 9 7.16 7.07 2.74
C ASP A 9 5.76 6.59 2.41
N THR A 10 4.98 7.46 1.80
CA THR A 10 3.59 7.17 1.48
C THR A 10 3.46 5.95 0.59
N LYS A 11 4.38 5.80 -0.36
CA LYS A 11 4.34 4.65 -1.25
C LYS A 11 4.48 3.36 -0.47
N GLU A 12 5.37 3.34 0.49
CA GLU A 12 5.59 2.16 1.32
C GLU A 12 4.40 1.92 2.24
N GLU A 13 3.82 2.98 2.78
CA GLU A 13 2.66 2.84 3.65
C GLU A 13 1.46 2.26 2.91
N ILE A 14 1.29 2.65 1.65
CA ILE A 14 0.23 2.09 0.82
C ILE A 14 0.44 0.58 0.67
N LEU A 15 1.66 0.18 0.39
CA LEU A 15 1.98 -1.22 0.18
C LEU A 15 1.70 -2.05 1.43
N ILE A 16 2.14 -1.56 2.58
CA ILE A 16 1.97 -2.27 3.84
C ILE A 16 0.49 -2.36 4.22
N THR A 17 -0.23 -1.25 4.08
CA THR A 17 -1.65 -1.23 4.38
C THR A 17 -2.42 -2.19 3.49
N ALA A 18 -2.09 -2.19 2.19
CA ALA A 18 -2.74 -3.08 1.25
C ALA A 18 -2.45 -4.54 1.59
N LEU A 19 -1.20 -4.84 1.95
CA LEU A 19 -0.84 -6.20 2.33
C LEU A 19 -1.68 -6.70 3.50
N HIS A 20 -1.83 -5.88 4.53
CA HIS A 20 -2.62 -6.26 5.69
C HIS A 20 -4.07 -6.47 5.32
N ARG A 21 -4.61 -5.59 4.48
CA ARG A 21 -6.00 -5.72 4.05
C ARG A 21 -6.22 -6.97 3.20
N PHE A 22 -5.32 -7.22 2.27
CA PHE A 22 -5.44 -8.41 1.41
C PHE A 22 -5.33 -9.68 2.23
N ALA A 23 -4.45 -9.68 3.22
CA ALA A 23 -4.26 -10.86 4.06
C ALA A 23 -5.48 -11.13 4.94
N ARG A 24 -6.10 -10.06 5.42
CA ARG A 24 -7.24 -10.20 6.32
C ARG A 24 -8.54 -10.48 5.59
N ASP A 25 -8.80 -9.71 4.52
CA ASP A 25 -10.12 -9.72 3.87
C ASP A 25 -10.13 -10.43 2.52
N GLY A 26 -8.96 -10.69 1.95
CA GLY A 26 -8.85 -11.25 0.61
C GLY A 26 -8.76 -10.16 -0.44
N TYR A 27 -8.06 -10.46 -1.52
CA TYR A 27 -7.80 -9.49 -2.57
C TYR A 27 -9.09 -8.88 -3.14
N GLU A 28 -10.08 -9.74 -3.40
CA GLU A 28 -11.30 -9.29 -4.06
C GLU A 28 -12.14 -8.36 -3.18
N ALA A 29 -12.06 -8.54 -1.88
CA ALA A 29 -12.88 -7.75 -0.97
C ALA A 29 -12.30 -6.37 -0.69
N VAL A 30 -11.06 -6.11 -1.07
CA VAL A 30 -10.39 -4.86 -0.76
C VAL A 30 -10.48 -3.91 -1.94
N SER A 31 -10.73 -2.63 -1.65
CA SER A 31 -10.76 -1.60 -2.69
C SER A 31 -9.68 -0.56 -2.43
N VAL A 32 -9.30 0.15 -3.49
CA VAL A 32 -8.34 1.23 -3.37
C VAL A 32 -8.86 2.32 -2.43
N SER A 33 -10.17 2.56 -2.46
CA SER A 33 -10.78 3.53 -1.55
C SER A 33 -10.54 3.19 -0.10
N GLN A 34 -10.64 1.90 0.24
CA GLN A 34 -10.42 1.47 1.61
C GLN A 34 -8.97 1.70 2.04
N ILE A 35 -8.06 1.39 1.16
CA ILE A 35 -6.64 1.58 1.46
C ILE A 35 -6.33 3.06 1.67
N ALA A 36 -6.81 3.90 0.76
CA ALA A 36 -6.58 5.35 0.88
C ALA A 36 -7.22 5.88 2.16
N GLY A 37 -8.42 5.41 2.47
CA GLY A 37 -9.12 5.83 3.69
C GLY A 37 -8.37 5.46 4.94
N ASP A 38 -7.78 4.27 4.98
CA ASP A 38 -6.99 3.84 6.13
C ASP A 38 -5.80 4.76 6.38
N LEU A 39 -5.25 5.32 5.33
CA LEU A 39 -4.08 6.17 5.42
C LEU A 39 -4.42 7.65 5.54
N GLY A 40 -5.68 7.98 5.39
CA GLY A 40 -6.11 9.38 5.43
C GLY A 40 -5.69 10.17 4.22
N ILE A 41 -5.53 9.51 3.07
CA ILE A 41 -5.17 10.19 1.82
C ILE A 41 -6.30 10.01 0.82
N THR A 42 -6.28 10.82 -0.24
CA THR A 42 -7.26 10.69 -1.31
C THR A 42 -6.87 9.57 -2.25
N LYS A 43 -7.86 9.08 -3.00
CA LYS A 43 -7.57 8.09 -4.04
C LYS A 43 -6.61 8.65 -5.08
N GLY A 44 -6.76 9.93 -5.41
CA GLY A 44 -5.86 10.56 -6.36
C GLY A 44 -4.42 10.52 -5.90
N ALA A 45 -4.21 10.76 -4.60
CA ALA A 45 -2.86 10.69 -4.03
C ALA A 45 -2.31 9.27 -4.14
N LEU A 46 -3.15 8.28 -3.86
CA LEU A 46 -2.73 6.89 -3.97
C LEU A 46 -2.35 6.54 -5.41
N TYR A 47 -3.18 6.98 -6.37
CA TYR A 47 -2.93 6.66 -7.77
C TYR A 47 -1.68 7.33 -8.34
N ARG A 48 -1.12 8.28 -7.63
CA ARG A 48 0.19 8.82 -8.02
C ARG A 48 1.29 7.80 -7.86
N HIS A 49 1.09 6.85 -6.96
CA HIS A 49 2.11 5.84 -6.63
C HIS A 49 1.86 4.51 -7.31
N TYR A 50 0.60 4.13 -7.46
CA TYR A 50 0.22 2.85 -8.05
C TYR A 50 -0.94 3.04 -9.02
N LYS A 51 -0.93 2.29 -10.09
CA LYS A 51 -1.92 2.46 -11.16
C LYS A 51 -3.31 1.95 -10.75
N ASN A 52 -3.34 0.86 -10.01
CA ASN A 52 -4.60 0.24 -9.62
C ASN A 52 -4.32 -0.77 -8.51
N LYS A 53 -5.37 -1.47 -8.08
CA LYS A 53 -5.24 -2.46 -7.01
C LYS A 53 -4.27 -3.58 -7.40
N ARG A 54 -4.35 -4.04 -8.64
CA ARG A 54 -3.49 -5.12 -9.11
C ARG A 54 -2.03 -4.70 -9.11
N ASP A 55 -1.76 -3.45 -9.45
CA ASP A 55 -0.40 -2.93 -9.44
C ASP A 55 0.18 -2.99 -8.03
N ILE A 56 -0.63 -2.63 -7.02
CA ILE A 56 -0.20 -2.73 -5.63
C ILE A 56 0.11 -4.18 -5.28
N PHE A 57 -0.76 -5.08 -5.68
CA PHE A 57 -0.57 -6.50 -5.40
C PHE A 57 0.70 -7.04 -6.03
N ASP A 58 0.96 -6.65 -7.27
CA ASP A 58 2.16 -7.09 -7.98
C ASP A 58 3.42 -6.63 -7.27
N HIS A 59 3.40 -5.41 -6.71
CA HIS A 59 4.55 -4.91 -5.97
C HIS A 59 4.74 -5.67 -4.65
N ILE A 60 3.65 -6.08 -4.03
CA ILE A 60 3.72 -6.88 -2.81
C ILE A 60 4.39 -8.21 -3.11
N VAL A 61 3.94 -8.87 -4.18
CA VAL A 61 4.51 -10.16 -4.56
C VAL A 61 5.99 -10.03 -4.87
N ALA A 62 6.35 -9.00 -5.60
CA ALA A 62 7.75 -8.77 -5.95
C ALA A 62 8.60 -8.58 -4.70
N ARG A 63 8.07 -7.85 -3.72
CA ARG A 63 8.78 -7.60 -2.47
C ARG A 63 8.98 -8.90 -1.71
N MET A 64 7.97 -9.75 -1.69
CA MET A 64 8.06 -11.02 -0.99
C MET A 64 9.07 -11.95 -1.65
N GLU A 65 9.16 -11.90 -2.97
CA GLU A 65 10.12 -12.73 -3.68
C GLU A 65 11.56 -12.31 -3.43
N GLN A 66 11.76 -11.05 -3.15
CA GLN A 66 13.10 -10.54 -2.87
C GLN A 66 13.59 -10.95 -1.49
N GLY A 67 12.66 -11.12 -0.61
CA GLY A 67 12.98 -11.43 0.76
C GLY A 67 13.43 -12.84 0.92
#